data_cfaa2f857e5aa492df225dbfd850287d
#
_entry.id   cfaa2f857e5aa492df225dbfd850287d
#
_cell.length_a   1.000
_cell.length_b   1.000
_cell.length_c   1.000
_cell.angle_alpha   90.00
_cell.angle_beta   90.00
_cell.angle_gamma   90.00
#
_symmetry.space_group_name_H-M   'P 1'
#
loop_
_entity.id
_entity.type
_entity.pdbx_description
1 polymer ?
#
loop_
_entity_poly.entity_id
_entity_poly.type
_entity_poly.pdbx_seq_one_letter_code
_entity_poly.pdbx_strand_id
1 'polypeptide(L)'
;VKTSKPMPQSKSVTLTLNSVSTTPVIRTKSLYSLPLTFYFWQAFGLMISGLLFLWLSRNEQLDWLISNYWFDPVGQNFPLEHNYWLDLLNHRLLKITIISAAVVTLLWGIYRRNGRIVTSMLLFGVGPLVIGILKATSAHSCPWDLVEYGGKSLSYVLLGSTPVGAGPGHCFPGGHASSGFAVMALFFLFYPERPRLATLCWLAGVSLGMLMGFGQIMRGAHFLTHNLWAGWWVWLSQLALFWMISGYYNRD
;
A
#
# COMPACT_ATOMS: atom_id res chain seq x y z
N VAL A 1 90.04 -50.71 13.72
CA VAL A 1 89.00 -50.23 12.77
C VAL A 1 87.92 -49.54 13.59
N LYS A 2 87.88 -48.19 13.58
CA LYS A 2 86.83 -47.35 14.24
C LYS A 2 85.78 -47.04 13.19
N THR A 3 84.58 -47.53 13.37
CA THR A 3 83.44 -47.18 12.57
C THR A 3 82.85 -45.91 13.09
N SER A 4 82.86 -44.87 12.27
CA SER A 4 82.22 -43.55 12.52
C SER A 4 80.76 -43.65 12.31
N LYS A 5 79.96 -43.17 13.30
CA LYS A 5 78.56 -43.07 13.31
C LYS A 5 78.12 -41.81 12.50
N PRO A 6 77.12 -41.90 11.62
CA PRO A 6 76.69 -40.73 10.88
C PRO A 6 75.79 -39.83 11.77
N MET A 7 75.92 -38.48 11.59
CA MET A 7 75.17 -37.42 12.24
C MET A 7 73.72 -37.42 11.74
N PRO A 8 72.73 -37.09 12.59
CA PRO A 8 71.34 -36.99 12.19
C PRO A 8 71.14 -35.71 11.36
N GLN A 9 70.44 -35.85 10.23
CA GLN A 9 70.06 -34.75 9.36
C GLN A 9 68.95 -33.92 10.06
N SER A 10 69.17 -32.58 10.04
CA SER A 10 68.26 -31.58 10.47
C SER A 10 66.97 -31.66 9.62
N LYS A 11 65.86 -31.96 10.21
CA LYS A 11 64.54 -31.83 9.60
C LYS A 11 64.17 -30.36 9.51
N SER A 12 64.17 -29.78 8.31
CA SER A 12 63.56 -28.50 8.02
C SER A 12 62.05 -28.58 8.29
N VAL A 13 61.62 -27.84 9.30
CA VAL A 13 60.16 -27.63 9.57
C VAL A 13 59.67 -26.61 8.57
N THR A 14 59.04 -27.09 7.52
CA THR A 14 58.28 -26.23 6.62
C THR A 14 56.99 -25.80 7.33
N LEU A 15 56.96 -24.57 7.81
CA LEU A 15 55.74 -23.93 8.29
C LEU A 15 54.79 -23.74 7.09
N THR A 16 53.85 -24.67 6.92
CA THR A 16 52.72 -24.46 6.05
C THR A 16 51.84 -23.39 6.71
N LEU A 17 51.91 -22.18 6.15
CA LEU A 17 50.92 -21.14 6.42
C LEU A 17 49.52 -21.72 6.10
N ASN A 18 48.80 -22.05 7.14
CA ASN A 18 47.35 -22.39 7.01
C ASN A 18 46.69 -21.22 6.24
N SER A 19 46.22 -21.52 5.05
CA SER A 19 45.31 -20.66 4.31
C SER A 19 44.19 -20.22 5.27
N VAL A 20 44.17 -18.93 5.57
CA VAL A 20 43.04 -18.30 6.24
C VAL A 20 41.82 -18.67 5.40
N SER A 21 41.01 -19.57 5.95
CA SER A 21 39.70 -19.91 5.40
C SER A 21 38.88 -18.61 5.41
N THR A 22 38.88 -17.91 4.29
CA THR A 22 37.89 -16.88 4.05
C THR A 22 36.57 -17.58 3.99
N THR A 23 35.88 -17.69 5.14
CA THR A 23 34.48 -18.00 5.18
C THR A 23 33.81 -17.14 4.09
N PRO A 24 33.10 -17.74 3.13
CA PRO A 24 32.41 -16.95 2.12
C PRO A 24 31.49 -16.02 2.91
N VAL A 25 31.74 -14.72 2.82
CA VAL A 25 30.74 -13.72 3.23
C VAL A 25 29.52 -14.10 2.41
N ILE A 26 28.54 -14.73 3.06
CA ILE A 26 27.25 -14.99 2.46
C ILE A 26 26.74 -13.59 2.13
N ARG A 27 26.97 -13.16 0.90
CA ARG A 27 26.34 -11.99 0.32
C ARG A 27 24.86 -12.29 0.46
N THR A 28 24.22 -11.74 1.49
CA THR A 28 22.78 -11.80 1.65
C THR A 28 22.24 -11.28 0.34
N LYS A 29 21.68 -12.19 -0.49
CA LYS A 29 20.99 -11.83 -1.73
C LYS A 29 20.18 -10.59 -1.40
N SER A 30 20.39 -9.51 -2.17
CA SER A 30 19.71 -8.24 -2.02
C SER A 30 18.27 -8.50 -1.61
N LEU A 31 17.94 -8.18 -0.36
CA LEU A 31 16.62 -8.46 0.27
C LEU A 31 15.46 -7.83 -0.50
N TYR A 32 15.76 -7.05 -1.54
CA TYR A 32 14.85 -6.13 -2.19
C TYR A 32 14.70 -6.32 -3.70
N SER A 33 15.36 -7.31 -4.34
CA SER A 33 15.19 -7.52 -5.78
C SER A 33 14.09 -8.53 -6.08
N LEU A 34 13.05 -8.08 -6.76
CA LEU A 34 12.04 -8.94 -7.36
C LEU A 34 12.28 -9.06 -8.87
N PRO A 35 11.93 -10.20 -9.50
CA PRO A 35 12.14 -10.39 -10.91
C PRO A 35 11.27 -9.43 -11.73
N LEU A 36 11.74 -9.01 -12.91
CA LEU A 36 10.99 -8.13 -13.82
C LEU A 36 9.61 -8.72 -14.19
N THR A 37 9.50 -10.04 -14.25
CA THR A 37 8.23 -10.74 -14.50
C THR A 37 7.19 -10.44 -13.42
N PHE A 38 7.60 -10.26 -12.14
CA PHE A 38 6.69 -9.83 -11.09
C PHE A 38 6.11 -8.45 -11.40
N TYR A 39 6.95 -7.47 -11.71
CA TYR A 39 6.51 -6.10 -12.03
C TYR A 39 5.66 -6.05 -13.29
N PHE A 40 5.98 -6.86 -14.30
CA PHE A 40 5.17 -6.99 -15.51
C PHE A 40 3.74 -7.42 -15.17
N TRP A 41 3.56 -8.49 -14.37
CA TRP A 41 2.23 -8.96 -14.00
C TRP A 41 1.49 -7.97 -13.10
N GLN A 42 2.19 -7.26 -12.22
CA GLN A 42 1.57 -6.20 -11.41
C GLN A 42 1.11 -5.03 -12.29
N ALA A 43 1.94 -4.58 -13.20
CA ALA A 43 1.59 -3.51 -14.15
C ALA A 43 0.42 -3.92 -15.05
N PHE A 44 0.41 -5.15 -15.55
CA PHE A 44 -0.70 -5.69 -16.33
C PHE A 44 -2.01 -5.71 -15.54
N GLY A 45 -1.98 -6.20 -14.30
CA GLY A 45 -3.14 -6.21 -13.41
C GLY A 45 -3.65 -4.80 -13.08
N LEU A 46 -2.74 -3.86 -12.81
CA LEU A 46 -3.07 -2.44 -12.59
C LEU A 46 -3.66 -1.81 -13.85
N MET A 47 -3.14 -2.11 -15.03
CA MET A 47 -3.68 -1.60 -16.30
C MET A 47 -5.12 -2.09 -16.51
N ILE A 48 -5.38 -3.38 -16.37
CA ILE A 48 -6.72 -3.96 -16.55
C ILE A 48 -7.71 -3.40 -15.52
N SER A 49 -7.32 -3.40 -14.24
CA SER A 49 -8.18 -2.84 -13.17
C SER A 49 -8.39 -1.34 -13.34
N GLY A 50 -7.36 -0.59 -13.75
CA GLY A 50 -7.47 0.84 -14.02
C GLY A 50 -8.45 1.16 -15.17
N LEU A 51 -8.40 0.39 -16.26
CA LEU A 51 -9.35 0.52 -17.37
C LEU A 51 -10.78 0.20 -16.92
N LEU A 52 -10.96 -0.87 -16.13
CA LEU A 52 -12.24 -1.22 -15.55
C LEU A 52 -12.77 -0.11 -14.63
N PHE A 53 -11.94 0.42 -13.72
CA PHE A 53 -12.34 1.48 -12.80
C PHE A 53 -12.66 2.79 -13.54
N LEU A 54 -11.90 3.09 -14.59
CA LEU A 54 -12.20 4.24 -15.46
C LEU A 54 -13.56 4.08 -16.15
N TRP A 55 -13.84 2.89 -16.68
CA TRP A 55 -15.14 2.60 -17.29
C TRP A 55 -16.28 2.72 -16.27
N LEU A 56 -16.13 2.16 -15.06
CA LEU A 56 -17.11 2.28 -13.97
C LEU A 56 -17.33 3.75 -13.58
N SER A 57 -16.25 4.52 -13.41
CA SER A 57 -16.33 5.94 -13.02
C SER A 57 -16.94 6.84 -14.09
N ARG A 58 -16.89 6.45 -15.36
CA ARG A 58 -17.52 7.20 -16.46
C ARG A 58 -18.97 6.79 -16.70
N ASN A 59 -19.33 5.56 -16.35
CA ASN A 59 -20.70 5.05 -16.48
C ASN A 59 -21.56 5.45 -15.27
N GLU A 60 -20.97 5.67 -14.09
CA GLU A 60 -21.57 6.14 -12.83
C GLU A 60 -22.76 5.30 -12.31
N GLN A 61 -23.38 4.43 -13.13
CA GLN A 61 -24.59 3.67 -12.76
C GLN A 61 -24.42 2.87 -11.48
N LEU A 62 -23.23 2.24 -11.29
CA LEU A 62 -22.96 1.45 -10.10
C LEU A 62 -22.82 2.33 -8.85
N ASP A 63 -22.20 3.49 -8.98
CA ASP A 63 -22.06 4.47 -7.92
C ASP A 63 -23.43 5.01 -7.47
N TRP A 64 -24.27 5.39 -8.44
CA TRP A 64 -25.63 5.83 -8.17
C TRP A 64 -26.50 4.72 -7.54
N LEU A 65 -26.44 3.49 -8.07
CA LEU A 65 -27.20 2.35 -7.55
C LEU A 65 -26.90 2.09 -6.07
N ILE A 66 -25.60 2.07 -5.73
CA ILE A 66 -25.17 1.76 -4.36
C ILE A 66 -25.45 2.94 -3.42
N SER A 67 -25.20 4.18 -3.86
CA SER A 67 -25.44 5.37 -3.02
C SER A 67 -26.93 5.59 -2.77
N ASN A 68 -27.79 5.38 -3.78
CA ASN A 68 -29.25 5.50 -3.65
C ASN A 68 -29.84 4.52 -2.63
N TYR A 69 -29.22 3.36 -2.42
CA TYR A 69 -29.67 2.42 -1.38
C TYR A 69 -29.56 3.00 0.04
N TRP A 70 -28.62 3.92 0.26
CA TRP A 70 -28.36 4.54 1.56
C TRP A 70 -28.97 5.93 1.71
N PHE A 71 -29.49 6.50 0.64
CA PHE A 71 -30.08 7.84 0.60
C PHE A 71 -31.57 7.81 0.93
N ASP A 72 -32.03 8.72 1.78
CA ASP A 72 -33.45 8.94 2.01
C ASP A 72 -33.98 10.05 1.09
N PRO A 73 -34.79 9.71 0.07
CA PRO A 73 -35.31 10.70 -0.86
C PRO A 73 -36.37 11.63 -0.26
N VAL A 74 -36.99 11.25 0.86
CA VAL A 74 -37.97 12.07 1.57
C VAL A 74 -37.27 13.08 2.46
N GLY A 75 -36.28 12.63 3.25
CA GLY A 75 -35.48 13.49 4.10
C GLY A 75 -34.40 14.27 3.36
N GLN A 76 -34.15 13.96 2.07
CA GLN A 76 -33.09 14.54 1.24
C GLN A 76 -31.73 14.51 1.93
N ASN A 77 -31.39 13.38 2.54
CA ASN A 77 -30.12 13.20 3.26
C ASN A 77 -29.69 11.73 3.31
N PHE A 78 -28.47 11.48 3.80
CA PHE A 78 -27.99 10.16 4.17
C PHE A 78 -28.25 9.93 5.67
N PRO A 79 -29.18 9.06 6.09
CA PRO A 79 -29.55 8.86 7.50
C PRO A 79 -28.36 8.45 8.38
N LEU A 80 -27.32 7.85 7.78
CA LEU A 80 -26.11 7.42 8.48
C LEU A 80 -24.97 8.43 8.45
N GLU A 81 -25.13 9.61 7.86
CA GLU A 81 -24.11 10.66 7.74
C GLU A 81 -23.46 10.99 9.09
N HIS A 82 -24.31 11.21 10.11
CA HIS A 82 -23.90 11.55 11.47
C HIS A 82 -23.99 10.39 12.46
N ASN A 83 -24.05 9.12 11.98
CA ASN A 83 -24.12 7.98 12.87
C ASN A 83 -22.85 7.86 13.73
N TYR A 84 -23.02 8.00 15.05
CA TYR A 84 -21.92 8.00 16.03
C TYR A 84 -21.07 6.72 15.98
N TRP A 85 -21.71 5.54 15.92
CA TRP A 85 -20.98 4.28 15.94
C TRP A 85 -20.20 4.05 14.65
N LEU A 86 -20.77 4.43 13.51
CA LEU A 86 -20.10 4.32 12.22
C LEU A 86 -18.92 5.27 12.15
N ASP A 87 -19.03 6.50 12.66
CA ASP A 87 -17.94 7.44 12.77
C ASP A 87 -16.86 6.93 13.76
N LEU A 88 -17.26 6.51 14.96
CA LEU A 88 -16.32 6.06 15.98
C LEU A 88 -15.55 4.81 15.55
N LEU A 89 -16.25 3.75 15.13
CA LEU A 89 -15.64 2.45 14.88
C LEU A 89 -14.90 2.42 13.55
N ASN A 90 -15.57 2.82 12.46
CA ASN A 90 -15.01 2.71 11.12
C ASN A 90 -14.07 3.88 10.79
N HIS A 91 -14.45 5.11 11.14
CA HIS A 91 -13.69 6.29 10.75
C HIS A 91 -12.53 6.60 11.69
N ARG A 92 -12.74 6.60 13.02
CA ARG A 92 -11.71 7.03 13.97
C ARG A 92 -10.92 5.87 14.53
N LEU A 93 -11.58 4.92 15.21
CA LEU A 93 -10.90 3.87 15.97
C LEU A 93 -10.08 2.96 15.08
N LEU A 94 -10.68 2.43 14.02
CA LEU A 94 -9.98 1.54 13.09
C LEU A 94 -8.78 2.23 12.44
N LYS A 95 -8.94 3.48 11.98
CA LYS A 95 -7.84 4.28 11.42
C LYS A 95 -6.72 4.51 12.42
N ILE A 96 -7.04 4.94 13.65
CA ILE A 96 -6.04 5.19 14.70
C ILE A 96 -5.29 3.90 15.04
N THR A 97 -6.00 2.79 15.19
CA THR A 97 -5.40 1.47 15.48
C THR A 97 -4.41 1.05 14.40
N ILE A 98 -4.80 1.16 13.14
CA ILE A 98 -3.94 0.79 12.00
C ILE A 98 -2.68 1.68 11.96
N ILE A 99 -2.84 2.99 12.11
CA ILE A 99 -1.71 3.94 12.09
C ILE A 99 -0.79 3.71 13.29
N SER A 100 -1.34 3.54 14.49
CA SER A 100 -0.55 3.29 15.71
C SER A 100 0.23 1.98 15.59
N ALA A 101 -0.38 0.92 15.09
CA ALA A 101 0.30 -0.35 14.84
C ALA A 101 1.45 -0.19 13.84
N ALA A 102 1.24 0.58 12.76
CA ALA A 102 2.29 0.84 11.77
C ALA A 102 3.46 1.65 12.37
N VAL A 103 3.16 2.69 13.18
CA VAL A 103 4.20 3.51 13.84
C VAL A 103 4.99 2.66 14.84
N VAL A 104 4.33 1.88 15.68
CA VAL A 104 5.00 0.97 16.64
C VAL A 104 5.88 -0.04 15.90
N THR A 105 5.37 -0.62 14.81
CA THR A 105 6.12 -1.57 13.98
C THR A 105 7.33 -0.90 13.31
N LEU A 106 7.19 0.35 12.83
CA LEU A 106 8.29 1.13 12.27
C LEU A 106 9.39 1.36 13.33
N LEU A 107 9.02 1.87 14.50
CA LEU A 107 9.96 2.14 15.60
C LEU A 107 10.67 0.85 16.03
N TRP A 108 9.95 -0.24 16.13
CA TRP A 108 10.52 -1.55 16.43
C TRP A 108 11.48 -2.02 15.32
N GLY A 109 11.14 -1.82 14.04
CA GLY A 109 12.00 -2.11 12.91
C GLY A 109 13.31 -1.31 12.94
N ILE A 110 13.23 -0.02 13.27
CA ILE A 110 14.40 0.86 13.44
C ILE A 110 15.28 0.35 14.61
N TYR A 111 14.66 0.12 15.76
CA TYR A 111 15.37 -0.40 16.96
C TYR A 111 16.10 -1.72 16.68
N ARG A 112 15.42 -2.65 15.99
CA ARG A 112 15.99 -3.96 15.59
C ARG A 112 16.90 -3.89 14.38
N ARG A 113 17.10 -2.71 13.80
CA ARG A 113 17.86 -2.48 12.55
C ARG A 113 17.41 -3.42 11.42
N ASN A 114 16.13 -3.69 11.36
CA ASN A 114 15.53 -4.57 10.35
C ASN A 114 15.04 -3.73 9.17
N GLY A 115 15.88 -3.61 8.13
CA GLY A 115 15.58 -2.82 6.94
C GLY A 115 14.30 -3.25 6.22
N ARG A 116 13.94 -4.54 6.28
CA ARG A 116 12.73 -5.06 5.64
C ARG A 116 11.45 -4.52 6.30
N ILE A 117 11.43 -4.50 7.65
CA ILE A 117 10.30 -3.93 8.40
C ILE A 117 10.22 -2.43 8.13
N VAL A 118 11.36 -1.72 8.19
CA VAL A 118 11.41 -0.27 7.91
C VAL A 118 10.89 0.03 6.50
N THR A 119 11.38 -0.69 5.48
CA THR A 119 10.90 -0.53 4.10
C THR A 119 9.40 -0.78 3.99
N SER A 120 8.89 -1.87 4.57
CA SER A 120 7.44 -2.17 4.53
C SER A 120 6.60 -1.06 5.18
N MET A 121 7.10 -0.44 6.25
CA MET A 121 6.39 0.68 6.90
C MET A 121 6.51 1.99 6.12
N LEU A 122 7.58 2.23 5.40
CA LEU A 122 7.67 3.34 4.44
C LEU A 122 6.68 3.16 3.29
N LEU A 123 6.57 1.94 2.75
CA LEU A 123 5.56 1.59 1.75
C LEU A 123 4.14 1.76 2.29
N PHE A 124 3.91 1.42 3.56
CA PHE A 124 2.64 1.65 4.23
C PHE A 124 2.27 3.14 4.24
N GLY A 125 3.23 4.03 4.54
CA GLY A 125 2.99 5.47 4.62
C GLY A 125 2.79 6.15 3.26
N VAL A 126 3.46 5.66 2.19
CA VAL A 126 3.40 6.31 0.87
C VAL A 126 2.00 6.31 0.26
N GLY A 127 1.23 5.24 0.44
CA GLY A 127 -0.11 5.14 -0.11
C GLY A 127 -1.05 6.24 0.37
N PRO A 128 -1.32 6.38 1.69
CA PRO A 128 -2.13 7.46 2.23
C PRO A 128 -1.59 8.87 1.89
N LEU A 129 -0.27 9.04 1.80
CA LEU A 129 0.35 10.30 1.39
C LEU A 129 -0.05 10.68 -0.04
N VAL A 130 0.07 9.76 -0.99
CA VAL A 130 -0.33 9.97 -2.39
C VAL A 130 -1.83 10.26 -2.48
N ILE A 131 -2.66 9.51 -1.76
CA ILE A 131 -4.11 9.78 -1.71
C ILE A 131 -4.39 11.17 -1.14
N GLY A 132 -3.68 11.60 -0.08
CA GLY A 132 -3.83 12.94 0.49
C GLY A 132 -3.54 14.04 -0.53
N ILE A 133 -2.47 13.90 -1.32
CA ILE A 133 -2.10 14.86 -2.38
C ILE A 133 -3.16 14.88 -3.50
N LEU A 134 -3.55 13.71 -4.02
CA LEU A 134 -4.55 13.62 -5.08
C LEU A 134 -5.90 14.19 -4.63
N LYS A 135 -6.31 13.89 -3.41
CA LYS A 135 -7.54 14.40 -2.84
C LYS A 135 -7.50 15.94 -2.68
N ALA A 136 -6.38 16.49 -2.23
CA ALA A 136 -6.22 17.93 -2.05
C ALA A 136 -6.34 18.74 -3.36
N THR A 137 -6.07 18.11 -4.50
CA THR A 137 -6.15 18.72 -5.83
C THR A 137 -7.41 18.34 -6.60
N SER A 138 -8.27 17.48 -6.05
CA SER A 138 -9.47 17.01 -6.72
C SER A 138 -10.62 18.00 -6.64
N ALA A 139 -11.27 18.26 -7.76
CA ALA A 139 -12.48 19.06 -7.84
C ALA A 139 -13.78 18.26 -7.68
N HIS A 140 -13.71 16.92 -7.57
CA HIS A 140 -14.88 16.07 -7.34
C HIS A 140 -15.41 16.22 -5.92
N SER A 141 -16.69 16.57 -5.80
CA SER A 141 -17.42 16.69 -4.53
C SER A 141 -17.90 15.33 -4.02
N CYS A 142 -18.21 15.26 -2.72
CA CYS A 142 -18.74 14.05 -2.11
C CYS A 142 -20.22 13.84 -2.50
N PRO A 143 -20.78 12.61 -2.46
CA PRO A 143 -22.18 12.37 -2.75
C PRO A 143 -23.13 13.30 -1.98
N TRP A 144 -22.95 13.44 -0.68
CA TRP A 144 -23.80 14.32 0.15
C TRP A 144 -23.77 15.81 -0.23
N ASP A 145 -22.74 16.26 -0.98
CA ASP A 145 -22.65 17.63 -1.48
C ASP A 145 -23.39 17.83 -2.79
N LEU A 146 -23.79 16.74 -3.48
CA LEU A 146 -24.39 16.78 -4.81
C LEU A 146 -25.87 17.17 -4.76
N VAL A 147 -26.33 17.88 -5.79
CA VAL A 147 -27.74 18.30 -5.95
C VAL A 147 -28.68 17.07 -5.91
N GLU A 148 -28.27 15.96 -6.49
CA GLU A 148 -29.01 14.70 -6.54
C GLU A 148 -29.26 14.10 -5.15
N TYR A 149 -28.50 14.52 -4.14
CA TYR A 149 -28.57 14.08 -2.76
C TYR A 149 -28.89 15.20 -1.75
N GLY A 150 -29.53 16.28 -2.24
CA GLY A 150 -29.93 17.41 -1.40
C GLY A 150 -28.84 18.45 -1.15
N GLY A 151 -27.63 18.29 -1.72
CA GLY A 151 -26.54 19.26 -1.67
C GLY A 151 -26.68 20.38 -2.71
N LYS A 152 -25.55 20.99 -3.07
CA LYS A 152 -25.50 22.16 -3.99
C LYS A 152 -24.50 21.98 -5.13
N SER A 153 -23.70 20.93 -5.14
CA SER A 153 -22.65 20.68 -6.10
C SER A 153 -23.17 19.92 -7.32
N LEU A 154 -22.64 20.22 -8.49
CA LEU A 154 -22.96 19.48 -9.72
C LEU A 154 -22.02 18.27 -9.85
N SER A 155 -22.60 17.11 -10.19
CA SER A 155 -21.83 15.91 -10.53
C SER A 155 -21.23 16.02 -11.93
N TYR A 156 -20.13 15.36 -12.17
CA TYR A 156 -19.53 15.18 -13.50
C TYR A 156 -18.63 13.94 -13.52
N VAL A 157 -18.53 13.32 -14.70
CA VAL A 157 -17.79 12.08 -14.89
C VAL A 157 -16.29 12.27 -14.71
N LEU A 158 -15.60 11.26 -14.23
CA LEU A 158 -14.14 11.27 -14.07
C LEU A 158 -13.44 11.59 -15.39
N LEU A 159 -12.46 12.49 -15.35
CA LEU A 159 -11.77 13.06 -16.50
C LEU A 159 -12.69 13.86 -17.46
N GLY A 160 -13.87 14.24 -17.02
CA GLY A 160 -14.71 15.23 -17.70
C GLY A 160 -14.28 16.66 -17.39
N SER A 161 -14.87 17.63 -18.11
CA SER A 161 -14.68 19.06 -17.81
C SER A 161 -15.38 19.41 -16.49
N THR A 162 -14.66 20.07 -15.59
CA THR A 162 -15.22 20.53 -14.32
C THR A 162 -16.26 21.63 -14.57
N PRO A 163 -17.54 21.44 -14.22
CA PRO A 163 -18.58 22.45 -14.42
C PRO A 163 -18.44 23.60 -13.43
N VAL A 164 -18.96 24.76 -13.82
CA VAL A 164 -19.18 25.85 -12.86
C VAL A 164 -20.21 25.36 -11.84
N GLY A 165 -19.85 25.34 -10.56
CA GLY A 165 -20.71 24.77 -9.50
C GLY A 165 -20.38 23.31 -9.12
N ALA A 166 -19.21 22.80 -9.51
CA ALA A 166 -18.73 21.47 -9.06
C ALA A 166 -18.63 21.33 -7.52
N GLY A 167 -18.68 22.45 -6.78
CA GLY A 167 -18.69 22.47 -5.33
C GLY A 167 -17.30 22.50 -4.69
N PRO A 168 -17.18 22.08 -3.39
CA PRO A 168 -15.94 22.21 -2.63
C PRO A 168 -14.84 21.26 -3.10
N GLY A 169 -15.18 20.20 -3.83
CA GLY A 169 -14.22 19.20 -4.26
C GLY A 169 -13.65 18.37 -3.11
N HIS A 170 -12.38 17.98 -3.24
CA HIS A 170 -11.61 17.24 -2.23
C HIS A 170 -12.24 15.90 -1.78
N CYS A 171 -12.98 15.23 -2.66
CA CYS A 171 -13.64 13.95 -2.32
C CYS A 171 -13.09 12.73 -3.07
N PHE A 172 -12.34 12.94 -4.13
CA PHE A 172 -11.74 11.85 -4.92
C PHE A 172 -10.21 11.91 -4.85
N PRO A 173 -9.48 10.80 -4.67
CA PRO A 173 -9.96 9.45 -4.28
C PRO A 173 -10.36 9.36 -2.80
N GLY A 174 -10.93 8.18 -2.39
CA GLY A 174 -11.42 7.94 -1.03
C GLY A 174 -10.32 7.95 0.02
N GLY A 175 -10.23 9.01 0.83
CA GLY A 175 -9.13 9.21 1.79
C GLY A 175 -9.11 8.21 2.95
N HIS A 176 -10.28 7.87 3.51
CA HIS A 176 -10.38 6.97 4.67
C HIS A 176 -10.02 5.53 4.34
N ALA A 177 -10.45 5.04 3.19
CA ALA A 177 -10.12 3.73 2.67
C ALA A 177 -8.60 3.52 2.49
N SER A 178 -7.84 4.58 2.20
CA SER A 178 -6.40 4.50 1.96
C SER A 178 -5.61 3.95 3.16
N SER A 179 -6.06 4.21 4.40
CA SER A 179 -5.41 3.67 5.60
C SER A 179 -5.58 2.14 5.71
N GLY A 180 -6.73 1.62 5.33
CA GLY A 180 -6.96 0.16 5.25
C GLY A 180 -6.14 -0.46 4.11
N PHE A 181 -6.17 0.13 2.92
CA PHE A 181 -5.38 -0.32 1.78
C PHE A 181 -3.87 -0.24 2.03
N ALA A 182 -3.39 0.66 2.89
CA ALA A 182 -1.97 0.76 3.25
C ALA A 182 -1.41 -0.55 3.81
N VAL A 183 -2.25 -1.39 4.43
CA VAL A 183 -1.90 -2.71 4.97
C VAL A 183 -1.37 -3.66 3.87
N MET A 184 -1.72 -3.43 2.60
CA MET A 184 -1.15 -4.18 1.46
C MET A 184 0.39 -4.14 1.43
N ALA A 185 1.02 -3.12 2.02
CA ALA A 185 2.48 -3.01 2.15
C ALA A 185 3.12 -4.20 2.89
N LEU A 186 2.37 -4.89 3.76
CA LEU A 186 2.85 -6.10 4.43
C LEU A 186 3.14 -7.26 3.47
N PHE A 187 2.63 -7.19 2.24
CA PHE A 187 3.04 -8.09 1.17
C PHE A 187 4.56 -8.14 1.03
N PHE A 188 5.22 -6.99 0.99
CA PHE A 188 6.67 -6.88 0.79
C PHE A 188 7.49 -7.34 2.02
N LEU A 189 6.86 -7.41 3.19
CA LEU A 189 7.51 -7.97 4.38
C LEU A 189 7.72 -9.47 4.27
N PHE A 190 6.79 -10.18 3.64
CA PHE A 190 6.76 -11.65 3.61
C PHE A 190 7.15 -12.25 2.26
N TYR A 191 7.01 -11.52 1.16
CA TYR A 191 7.40 -11.98 -0.17
C TYR A 191 8.92 -11.80 -0.40
N PRO A 192 9.66 -12.70 -1.07
CA PRO A 192 9.16 -13.94 -1.69
C PRO A 192 9.19 -15.18 -0.78
N GLU A 193 9.69 -15.11 0.45
CA GLU A 193 9.95 -16.30 1.28
C GLU A 193 8.66 -17.00 1.74
N ARG A 194 7.59 -16.23 1.95
CA ARG A 194 6.29 -16.73 2.40
C ARG A 194 5.17 -16.21 1.51
N PRO A 195 5.09 -16.62 0.23
CA PRO A 195 4.20 -16.03 -0.76
C PRO A 195 2.71 -16.13 -0.38
N ARG A 196 2.30 -17.24 0.26
CA ARG A 196 0.92 -17.40 0.76
C ARG A 196 0.58 -16.35 1.82
N LEU A 197 1.48 -16.13 2.79
CA LEU A 197 1.29 -15.13 3.83
C LEU A 197 1.31 -13.71 3.25
N ALA A 198 2.21 -13.44 2.31
CA ALA A 198 2.24 -12.17 1.58
C ALA A 198 0.90 -11.88 0.89
N THR A 199 0.36 -12.86 0.16
CA THR A 199 -0.95 -12.75 -0.50
C THR A 199 -2.08 -12.54 0.51
N LEU A 200 -2.08 -13.25 1.64
CA LEU A 200 -3.07 -13.06 2.70
C LEU A 200 -3.00 -11.64 3.29
N CYS A 201 -1.80 -11.10 3.53
CA CYS A 201 -1.63 -9.72 3.99
C CYS A 201 -2.14 -8.71 2.95
N TRP A 202 -1.88 -8.94 1.67
CA TRP A 202 -2.41 -8.12 0.59
C TRP A 202 -3.94 -8.15 0.56
N LEU A 203 -4.55 -9.34 0.59
CA LEU A 203 -6.00 -9.51 0.64
C LEU A 203 -6.62 -8.86 1.89
N ALA A 204 -5.96 -8.98 3.05
CA ALA A 204 -6.40 -8.32 4.27
C ALA A 204 -6.40 -6.79 4.12
N GLY A 205 -5.37 -6.22 3.47
CA GLY A 205 -5.31 -4.80 3.15
C GLY A 205 -6.44 -4.36 2.22
N VAL A 206 -6.71 -5.14 1.15
CA VAL A 206 -7.84 -4.89 0.26
C VAL A 206 -9.17 -4.93 1.03
N SER A 207 -9.38 -5.98 1.84
CA SER A 207 -10.61 -6.14 2.62
C SER A 207 -10.81 -5.01 3.64
N LEU A 208 -9.76 -4.61 4.36
CA LEU A 208 -9.81 -3.50 5.31
C LEU A 208 -10.10 -2.17 4.62
N GLY A 209 -9.43 -1.89 3.50
CA GLY A 209 -9.68 -0.68 2.72
C GLY A 209 -11.11 -0.61 2.21
N MET A 210 -11.63 -1.72 1.66
CA MET A 210 -13.02 -1.79 1.20
C MET A 210 -14.02 -1.67 2.36
N LEU A 211 -13.76 -2.30 3.52
CA LEU A 211 -14.61 -2.18 4.70
C LEU A 211 -14.68 -0.72 5.19
N MET A 212 -13.53 -0.05 5.29
CA MET A 212 -13.47 1.36 5.68
C MET A 212 -14.14 2.25 4.65
N GLY A 213 -13.95 1.97 3.35
CA GLY A 213 -14.58 2.68 2.26
C GLY A 213 -16.09 2.50 2.22
N PHE A 214 -16.57 1.28 2.47
CA PHE A 214 -18.00 0.98 2.49
C PHE A 214 -18.74 1.75 3.61
N GLY A 215 -18.14 1.85 4.79
CA GLY A 215 -18.69 2.71 5.85
C GLY A 215 -18.84 4.18 5.43
N GLN A 216 -17.95 4.68 4.55
CA GLN A 216 -18.08 6.04 4.01
C GLN A 216 -19.13 6.15 2.89
N ILE A 217 -19.37 5.07 2.13
CA ILE A 217 -20.49 5.01 1.16
C ILE A 217 -21.84 5.10 1.89
N MET A 218 -22.01 4.33 2.96
CA MET A 218 -23.23 4.35 3.78
C MET A 218 -23.55 5.75 4.34
N ARG A 219 -22.51 6.56 4.56
CA ARG A 219 -22.63 7.93 5.06
C ARG A 219 -22.85 8.97 3.95
N GLY A 220 -22.78 8.60 2.68
CA GLY A 220 -22.77 9.54 1.56
C GLY A 220 -21.47 10.31 1.38
N ALA A 221 -20.40 9.91 2.07
CA ALA A 221 -19.10 10.58 2.01
C ALA A 221 -18.28 10.23 0.77
N HIS A 222 -18.46 9.04 0.19
CA HIS A 222 -17.73 8.59 -0.99
C HIS A 222 -18.58 7.68 -1.87
N PHE A 223 -18.34 7.71 -3.18
CA PHE A 223 -18.79 6.69 -4.11
C PHE A 223 -17.92 5.42 -4.01
N LEU A 224 -18.42 4.30 -4.54
CA LEU A 224 -17.65 3.06 -4.62
C LEU A 224 -16.37 3.26 -5.43
N THR A 225 -16.48 3.90 -6.59
CA THR A 225 -15.33 4.15 -7.47
C THR A 225 -14.25 5.01 -6.80
N HIS A 226 -14.59 5.94 -5.90
CA HIS A 226 -13.61 6.69 -5.10
C HIS A 226 -12.73 5.77 -4.25
N ASN A 227 -13.32 4.71 -3.69
CA ASN A 227 -12.60 3.74 -2.86
C ASN A 227 -11.80 2.76 -3.72
N LEU A 228 -12.32 2.32 -4.87
CA LEU A 228 -11.58 1.47 -5.81
C LEU A 228 -10.31 2.17 -6.30
N TRP A 229 -10.42 3.43 -6.71
CA TRP A 229 -9.26 4.24 -7.10
C TRP A 229 -8.29 4.47 -5.94
N ALA A 230 -8.78 4.63 -4.71
CA ALA A 230 -7.89 4.72 -3.56
C ALA A 230 -7.02 3.47 -3.40
N GLY A 231 -7.60 2.28 -3.50
CA GLY A 231 -6.86 1.01 -3.46
C GLY A 231 -5.85 0.88 -4.60
N TRP A 232 -6.25 1.29 -5.80
CA TRP A 232 -5.41 1.26 -7.00
C TRP A 232 -4.17 2.17 -6.85
N TRP A 233 -4.36 3.42 -6.45
CA TRP A 233 -3.27 4.37 -6.24
C TRP A 233 -2.36 3.98 -5.08
N VAL A 234 -2.91 3.43 -4.00
CA VAL A 234 -2.11 2.92 -2.88
C VAL A 234 -1.21 1.79 -3.35
N TRP A 235 -1.75 0.80 -4.07
CA TRP A 235 -0.94 -0.32 -4.55
C TRP A 235 0.11 0.11 -5.58
N LEU A 236 -0.25 0.96 -6.53
CA LEU A 236 0.69 1.53 -7.51
C LEU A 236 1.84 2.26 -6.82
N SER A 237 1.54 3.13 -5.86
CA SER A 237 2.57 3.90 -5.15
C SER A 237 3.50 3.01 -4.32
N GLN A 238 2.98 1.96 -3.68
CA GLN A 238 3.77 0.96 -2.95
C GLN A 238 4.70 0.18 -3.89
N LEU A 239 4.20 -0.28 -5.04
CA LEU A 239 5.00 -0.96 -6.05
C LEU A 239 6.11 -0.05 -6.63
N ALA A 240 5.76 1.19 -6.97
CA ALA A 240 6.70 2.16 -7.52
C ALA A 240 7.82 2.48 -6.53
N LEU A 241 7.49 2.77 -5.27
CA LEU A 241 8.49 3.03 -4.24
C LEU A 241 9.34 1.79 -3.96
N PHE A 242 8.74 0.61 -3.91
CA PHE A 242 9.50 -0.64 -3.71
C PHE A 242 10.48 -0.89 -4.87
N TRP A 243 10.06 -0.67 -6.11
CA TRP A 243 10.92 -0.78 -7.29
C TRP A 243 12.10 0.19 -7.25
N MET A 244 11.86 1.45 -6.85
CA MET A 244 12.92 2.46 -6.69
C MET A 244 13.95 2.05 -5.62
N ILE A 245 13.48 1.61 -4.45
CA ILE A 245 14.35 1.16 -3.36
C ILE A 245 15.17 -0.06 -3.80
N SER A 246 14.54 -1.06 -4.44
CA SER A 246 15.22 -2.26 -4.90
C SER A 246 16.26 -1.97 -5.99
N GLY A 247 15.98 -1.01 -6.88
CA GLY A 247 16.91 -0.57 -7.92
C GLY A 247 18.14 0.16 -7.36
N TYR A 248 17.99 0.88 -6.25
CA TYR A 248 19.12 1.54 -5.59
C TYR A 248 20.07 0.51 -4.96
N TYR A 249 19.55 -0.46 -4.22
CA TYR A 249 20.36 -1.50 -3.54
C TYR A 249 21.04 -2.51 -4.50
N ASN A 250 20.64 -2.57 -5.76
CA ASN A 250 21.25 -3.47 -6.76
C ASN A 250 22.36 -2.80 -7.59
N ARG A 251 22.67 -1.52 -7.37
CA ARG A 251 23.72 -0.81 -8.09
C ARG A 251 25.10 -0.86 -7.39
N ASP A 252 25.11 -1.29 -6.12
CA ASP A 252 26.31 -1.50 -5.30
C ASP A 252 26.61 -3.02 -5.18
#